data_0b5241f574fdd57220685bb5ba68fc77
#
_entry.id   0b5241f574fdd57220685bb5ba68fc77
#
_cell.length_a   1.000
_cell.length_b   1.000
_cell.length_c   1.000
_cell.angle_alpha   90.00
_cell.angle_beta   90.00
_cell.angle_gamma   90.00
#
_symmetry.space_group_name_H-M   'P 1'
#
loop_
_entity.id
_entity.type
_entity.pdbx_description
1 polymer ?
#
loop_
_entity_poly.entity_id
_entity_poly.type
_entity_poly.pdbx_seq_one_letter_code
_entity_poly.pdbx_strand_id
1 'polypeptide(L)'
;MKSLAEYLELSAKTHGHLCAGQVLGVRLAMLGLRELGIDDPVAERKRLITYVEIDRCVTDAVGVVANCRLGKRALKFRDWGKVAATFVDLKTGRAVRVAAKESSKQAAREMFPELDKEAGQQKAYAQLPDEILFDKQWVKVEVPPEDLPGFKGPRVVCAQCGEGINFKREVVKNGRTLCRSCAGEAYYKPAD
;
A
#
# COMPACT_ATOMS: atom_id res chain seq x y z
N MET A 1 -12.74 8.36 -11.70
CA MET A 1 -11.33 8.44 -11.29
C MET A 1 -10.73 9.75 -11.82
N LYS A 2 -9.83 10.41 -11.08
CA LYS A 2 -9.12 11.62 -11.56
C LYS A 2 -8.18 11.26 -12.72
N SER A 3 -7.76 12.25 -13.48
CA SER A 3 -6.73 12.09 -14.52
C SER A 3 -5.36 11.78 -13.91
N LEU A 4 -4.44 11.27 -14.72
CA LEU A 4 -3.06 11.05 -14.30
C LEU A 4 -2.41 12.34 -13.78
N ALA A 5 -2.58 13.45 -14.49
CA ALA A 5 -2.01 14.74 -14.11
C ALA A 5 -2.49 15.21 -12.73
N GLU A 6 -3.80 15.14 -12.45
CA GLU A 6 -4.37 15.49 -11.16
C GLU A 6 -3.83 14.60 -10.02
N TYR A 7 -3.69 13.29 -10.27
CA TYR A 7 -3.13 12.40 -9.26
C TYR A 7 -1.63 12.64 -9.04
N LEU A 8 -0.86 12.97 -10.07
CA LEU A 8 0.56 13.30 -9.92
C LEU A 8 0.73 14.58 -9.09
N GLU A 9 -0.09 15.61 -9.33
CA GLU A 9 -0.08 16.83 -8.53
C GLU A 9 -0.42 16.56 -7.05
N LEU A 10 -1.48 15.81 -6.79
CA LEU A 10 -1.87 15.42 -5.43
C LEU A 10 -0.80 14.58 -4.74
N SER A 11 -0.18 13.66 -5.46
CA SER A 11 0.88 12.80 -4.96
C SER A 11 2.13 13.59 -4.62
N ALA A 12 2.56 14.50 -5.51
CA ALA A 12 3.69 15.39 -5.28
C ALA A 12 3.46 16.30 -4.05
N LYS A 13 2.26 16.85 -3.91
CA LYS A 13 1.88 17.68 -2.75
C LYS A 13 1.93 16.88 -1.43
N THR A 14 1.52 15.63 -1.46
CA THR A 14 1.47 14.77 -0.25
C THR A 14 2.86 14.29 0.13
N HIS A 15 3.70 13.94 -0.85
CA HIS A 15 5.04 13.40 -0.65
C HIS A 15 6.11 14.51 -0.49
N GLY A 16 5.82 15.74 -0.93
CA GLY A 16 6.73 16.88 -0.89
C GLY A 16 7.43 17.21 -2.22
N HIS A 17 7.51 16.26 -3.14
CA HIS A 17 8.05 16.43 -4.49
C HIS A 17 7.56 15.32 -5.41
N LEU A 18 7.71 15.51 -6.73
CA LEU A 18 7.45 14.45 -7.69
C LEU A 18 8.76 13.69 -8.00
N CYS A 19 8.74 12.38 -7.86
CA CYS A 19 9.83 11.48 -8.23
C CYS A 19 9.32 10.32 -9.10
N ALA A 20 10.23 9.58 -9.72
CA ALA A 20 9.86 8.43 -10.55
C ALA A 20 9.02 7.39 -9.80
N GLY A 21 9.30 7.19 -8.49
CA GLY A 21 8.52 6.30 -7.62
C GLY A 21 7.08 6.78 -7.42
N GLN A 22 6.85 8.10 -7.33
CA GLN A 22 5.51 8.66 -7.26
C GLN A 22 4.73 8.43 -8.56
N VAL A 23 5.35 8.66 -9.72
CA VAL A 23 4.71 8.42 -11.02
C VAL A 23 4.31 6.95 -11.18
N LEU A 24 5.25 6.05 -10.86
CA LEU A 24 5.02 4.62 -10.95
C LEU A 24 3.90 4.17 -9.99
N GLY A 25 3.88 4.68 -8.75
CA GLY A 25 2.87 4.35 -7.75
C GLY A 25 1.47 4.86 -8.10
N VAL A 26 1.37 6.07 -8.67
CA VAL A 26 0.10 6.60 -9.19
C VAL A 26 -0.44 5.69 -10.29
N ARG A 27 0.40 5.34 -11.29
CA ARG A 27 0.02 4.46 -12.40
C ARG A 27 -0.39 3.06 -11.92
N LEU A 28 0.37 2.49 -11.00
CA LEU A 28 0.10 1.20 -10.38
C LEU A 28 -1.28 1.18 -9.69
N ALA A 29 -1.57 2.21 -8.90
CA ALA A 29 -2.84 2.29 -8.20
C ALA A 29 -4.01 2.56 -9.13
N MET A 30 -3.85 3.42 -10.15
CA MET A 30 -4.86 3.64 -11.18
C MET A 30 -5.21 2.34 -11.92
N LEU A 31 -4.21 1.54 -12.27
CA LEU A 31 -4.42 0.23 -12.89
C LEU A 31 -5.21 -0.69 -11.96
N GLY A 32 -4.79 -0.84 -10.70
CA GLY A 32 -5.46 -1.72 -9.74
C GLY A 32 -6.93 -1.35 -9.49
N LEU A 33 -7.24 -0.05 -9.36
CA LEU A 33 -8.61 0.43 -9.19
C LEU A 33 -9.46 0.21 -10.44
N ARG A 34 -8.91 0.46 -11.62
CA ARG A 34 -9.59 0.23 -12.91
C ARG A 34 -9.95 -1.24 -13.10
N GLU A 35 -9.07 -2.18 -12.76
CA GLU A 35 -9.33 -3.62 -12.84
C GLU A 35 -10.47 -4.05 -11.90
N LEU A 36 -10.65 -3.38 -10.77
CA LEU A 36 -11.74 -3.63 -9.84
C LEU A 36 -13.03 -2.88 -10.19
N GLY A 37 -13.01 -1.98 -11.18
CA GLY A 37 -14.15 -1.12 -11.52
C GLY A 37 -14.47 -0.11 -10.42
N ILE A 38 -13.45 0.44 -9.77
CA ILE A 38 -13.58 1.46 -8.71
C ILE A 38 -13.19 2.82 -9.31
N ASP A 39 -14.19 3.61 -9.68
CA ASP A 39 -13.99 4.92 -10.32
C ASP A 39 -13.88 6.08 -9.34
N ASP A 40 -14.49 5.96 -8.16
CA ASP A 40 -14.41 6.95 -7.09
C ASP A 40 -13.95 6.31 -5.76
N PRO A 41 -12.63 6.22 -5.52
CA PRO A 41 -12.11 5.64 -4.29
C PRO A 41 -12.41 6.49 -3.04
N VAL A 42 -12.85 7.73 -3.19
CA VAL A 42 -13.26 8.59 -2.06
C VAL A 42 -14.67 8.21 -1.61
N ALA A 43 -15.60 8.08 -2.52
CA ALA A 43 -16.95 7.62 -2.26
C ALA A 43 -16.97 6.16 -1.75
N GLU A 44 -16.12 5.32 -2.32
CA GLU A 44 -16.02 3.87 -2.04
C GLU A 44 -15.04 3.53 -0.90
N ARG A 45 -14.67 4.50 -0.06
CA ARG A 45 -13.58 4.39 0.95
C ARG A 45 -13.67 3.21 1.92
N LYS A 46 -14.87 2.67 2.20
CA LYS A 46 -15.08 1.52 3.08
C LYS A 46 -15.08 0.18 2.32
N ARG A 47 -15.07 0.23 1.02
CA ARG A 47 -15.09 -0.92 0.13
C ARG A 47 -13.70 -1.47 -0.15
N LEU A 48 -12.67 -0.62 -0.05
CA LEU A 48 -11.32 -0.94 -0.48
C LEU A 48 -10.37 -1.17 0.70
N ILE A 49 -9.64 -2.28 0.64
CA ILE A 49 -8.40 -2.48 1.41
C ILE A 49 -7.25 -2.61 0.42
N THR A 50 -6.15 -1.94 0.71
CA THR A 50 -4.94 -1.98 -0.12
C THR A 50 -3.76 -2.49 0.72
N TYR A 51 -3.07 -3.50 0.22
CA TYR A 51 -1.80 -3.98 0.76
C TYR A 51 -0.67 -3.42 -0.09
N VAL A 52 0.35 -2.83 0.54
CA VAL A 52 1.59 -2.39 -0.12
C VAL A 52 2.75 -3.25 0.36
N GLU A 53 3.71 -3.53 -0.53
CA GLU A 53 4.78 -4.49 -0.25
C GLU A 53 6.16 -3.82 -0.09
N ILE A 54 6.18 -2.48 0.02
CA ILE A 54 7.39 -1.68 0.20
C ILE A 54 7.05 -0.37 0.93
N ASP A 55 7.99 0.17 1.70
CA ASP A 55 7.91 1.44 2.44
C ASP A 55 8.61 2.61 1.69
N ARG A 56 8.36 2.75 0.39
CA ARG A 56 8.96 3.77 -0.48
C ARG A 56 7.90 4.69 -1.07
N CYS A 57 8.36 5.70 -1.81
CA CYS A 57 7.53 6.72 -2.50
C CYS A 57 6.26 6.16 -3.17
N VAL A 58 6.34 4.96 -3.75
CA VAL A 58 5.20 4.25 -4.36
C VAL A 58 4.04 4.08 -3.37
N THR A 59 4.32 3.81 -2.10
CA THR A 59 3.30 3.60 -1.07
C THR A 59 2.50 4.86 -0.80
N ASP A 60 3.15 6.03 -0.77
CA ASP A 60 2.46 7.32 -0.60
C ASP A 60 1.54 7.59 -1.78
N ALA A 61 2.02 7.37 -3.00
CA ALA A 61 1.24 7.52 -4.22
C ALA A 61 0.03 6.57 -4.25
N VAL A 62 0.20 5.31 -3.90
CA VAL A 62 -0.90 4.34 -3.74
C VAL A 62 -1.92 4.84 -2.71
N GLY A 63 -1.46 5.36 -1.58
CA GLY A 63 -2.31 5.92 -0.54
C GLY A 63 -3.15 7.11 -1.02
N VAL A 64 -2.58 7.96 -1.86
CA VAL A 64 -3.27 9.12 -2.47
C VAL A 64 -4.34 8.65 -3.45
N VAL A 65 -3.99 7.79 -4.40
CA VAL A 65 -4.89 7.34 -5.46
C VAL A 65 -6.03 6.47 -4.92
N ALA A 66 -5.70 5.49 -4.07
CA ALA A 66 -6.69 4.59 -3.47
C ALA A 66 -7.41 5.20 -2.26
N ASN A 67 -7.11 6.45 -1.90
CA ASN A 67 -7.66 7.13 -0.70
C ASN A 67 -7.56 6.27 0.57
N CYS A 68 -6.47 5.53 0.71
CA CYS A 68 -6.23 4.63 1.84
C CYS A 68 -5.07 5.11 2.72
N ARG A 69 -5.18 4.87 4.04
CA ARG A 69 -4.17 5.25 5.04
C ARG A 69 -4.13 4.21 6.15
N LEU A 70 -2.98 4.05 6.80
CA LEU A 70 -2.82 3.18 7.98
C LEU A 70 -3.83 3.52 9.08
N GLY A 71 -3.97 4.80 9.44
CA GLY A 71 -4.91 5.25 10.48
C GLY A 71 -6.38 5.03 10.15
N LYS A 72 -6.74 4.87 8.87
CA LYS A 72 -8.08 4.46 8.43
C LYS A 72 -8.25 2.95 8.35
N ARG A 73 -7.21 2.18 8.63
CA ARG A 73 -7.15 0.71 8.54
C ARG A 73 -7.42 0.15 7.14
N ALA A 74 -7.39 1.01 6.13
CA ALA A 74 -7.61 0.67 4.73
C ALA A 74 -6.29 0.40 3.98
N LEU A 75 -5.15 0.91 4.49
CA LEU A 75 -3.81 0.59 3.99
C LEU A 75 -3.15 -0.43 4.93
N LYS A 76 -2.58 -1.47 4.36
CA LYS A 76 -1.83 -2.51 5.06
C LYS A 76 -0.42 -2.58 4.50
N PHE A 77 0.56 -2.66 5.35
CA PHE A 77 1.97 -2.81 4.95
C PHE A 77 2.42 -4.26 5.16
N ARG A 78 3.08 -4.80 4.16
CA ARG A 78 3.80 -6.08 4.19
C ARG A 78 5.20 -5.83 3.67
N ASP A 79 6.18 -5.88 4.55
CA ASP A 79 7.58 -5.57 4.19
C ASP A 79 8.22 -6.74 3.42
N TRP A 80 8.03 -6.70 2.11
CA TRP A 80 8.64 -7.67 1.18
C TRP A 80 9.68 -7.02 0.26
N GLY A 81 9.87 -5.70 0.37
CA GLY A 81 10.80 -4.93 -0.46
C GLY A 81 10.42 -4.91 -1.94
N LYS A 82 9.15 -5.17 -2.30
CA LYS A 82 8.67 -5.25 -3.68
C LYS A 82 7.84 -4.03 -4.04
N VAL A 83 8.10 -3.45 -5.21
CA VAL A 83 7.26 -2.38 -5.77
C VAL A 83 5.97 -2.99 -6.28
N ALA A 84 5.06 -3.28 -5.36
CA ALA A 84 3.80 -3.93 -5.64
C ALA A 84 2.72 -3.50 -4.64
N ALA A 85 1.46 -3.58 -5.08
CA ALA A 85 0.30 -3.44 -4.22
C ALA A 85 -0.81 -4.39 -4.62
N THR A 86 -1.60 -4.83 -3.63
CA THR A 86 -2.80 -5.63 -3.83
C THR A 86 -4.02 -4.85 -3.39
N PHE A 87 -4.96 -4.70 -4.29
CA PHE A 87 -6.23 -4.00 -4.07
C PHE A 87 -7.33 -5.03 -3.86
N VAL A 88 -8.06 -4.92 -2.76
CA VAL A 88 -9.12 -5.88 -2.37
C VAL A 88 -10.45 -5.14 -2.31
N ASP A 89 -11.38 -5.53 -3.15
CA ASP A 89 -12.75 -5.06 -3.12
C ASP A 89 -13.58 -5.89 -2.13
N LEU A 90 -13.88 -5.33 -0.97
CA LEU A 90 -14.64 -5.99 0.08
C LEU A 90 -16.11 -6.28 -0.29
N LYS A 91 -16.65 -5.59 -1.30
CA LYS A 91 -18.03 -5.79 -1.75
C LYS A 91 -18.16 -7.05 -2.60
N THR A 92 -17.17 -7.29 -3.46
CA THR A 92 -17.21 -8.42 -4.41
C THR A 92 -16.29 -9.57 -4.01
N GLY A 93 -15.38 -9.36 -3.06
CA GLY A 93 -14.33 -10.32 -2.68
C GLY A 93 -13.21 -10.44 -3.73
N ARG A 94 -13.27 -9.68 -4.84
CA ARG A 94 -12.23 -9.70 -5.87
C ARG A 94 -10.98 -8.97 -5.37
N ALA A 95 -9.83 -9.49 -5.77
CA ALA A 95 -8.56 -8.83 -5.47
C ALA A 95 -7.60 -8.93 -6.66
N VAL A 96 -6.89 -7.84 -6.94
CA VAL A 96 -5.85 -7.76 -7.95
C VAL A 96 -4.55 -7.27 -7.34
N ARG A 97 -3.47 -8.01 -7.60
CA ARG A 97 -2.10 -7.60 -7.28
C ARG A 97 -1.46 -7.02 -8.52
N VAL A 98 -0.87 -5.85 -8.40
CA VAL A 98 -0.12 -5.15 -9.45
C VAL A 98 1.31 -4.96 -8.96
N ALA A 99 2.29 -5.39 -9.75
CA ALA A 99 3.71 -5.29 -9.42
C ALA A 99 4.48 -4.64 -10.57
N ALA A 100 5.39 -3.75 -10.24
CA ALA A 100 6.25 -3.14 -11.25
C ALA A 100 7.23 -4.16 -11.82
N LYS A 101 7.34 -4.19 -13.15
CA LYS A 101 8.33 -5.00 -13.86
C LYS A 101 9.72 -4.42 -13.70
N GLU A 102 10.71 -5.26 -13.45
CA GLU A 102 12.10 -4.81 -13.39
C GLU A 102 12.58 -4.28 -14.77
N SER A 103 12.07 -4.87 -15.86
CA SER A 103 12.32 -4.42 -17.25
C SER A 103 11.81 -3.01 -17.54
N SER A 104 10.87 -2.47 -16.76
CA SER A 104 10.38 -1.10 -16.94
C SER A 104 11.48 -0.03 -16.82
N LYS A 105 12.51 -0.31 -16.02
CA LYS A 105 13.67 0.58 -15.86
C LYS A 105 14.51 0.66 -17.14
N GLN A 106 14.66 -0.46 -17.84
CA GLN A 106 15.36 -0.51 -19.13
C GLN A 106 14.52 0.18 -20.20
N ALA A 107 13.22 -0.12 -20.28
CA ALA A 107 12.31 0.54 -21.22
C ALA A 107 12.31 2.08 -21.06
N ALA A 108 12.39 2.56 -19.82
CA ALA A 108 12.47 3.99 -19.55
C ALA A 108 13.79 4.61 -20.07
N ARG A 109 14.92 3.91 -19.92
CA ARG A 109 16.22 4.35 -20.43
C ARG A 109 16.27 4.37 -21.95
N GLU A 110 15.66 3.37 -22.57
CA GLU A 110 15.58 3.27 -24.04
C GLU A 110 14.70 4.36 -24.64
N MET A 111 13.63 4.76 -23.93
CA MET A 111 12.70 5.80 -24.38
C MET A 111 13.29 7.20 -24.31
N PHE A 112 14.14 7.48 -23.31
CA PHE A 112 14.76 8.77 -23.08
C PHE A 112 16.25 8.63 -22.74
N PRO A 113 17.06 8.17 -23.72
CA PRO A 113 18.48 7.89 -23.49
C PRO A 113 19.32 9.14 -23.20
N GLU A 114 18.82 10.32 -23.58
CA GLU A 114 19.46 11.63 -23.38
C GLU A 114 19.24 12.20 -21.97
N LEU A 115 18.30 11.65 -21.19
CA LEU A 115 17.99 12.14 -19.86
C LEU A 115 18.76 11.37 -18.79
N ASP A 116 18.99 12.03 -17.65
CA ASP A 116 19.45 11.31 -16.47
C ASP A 116 18.39 10.29 -16.02
N LYS A 117 18.82 9.35 -15.16
CA LYS A 117 17.98 8.23 -14.76
C LYS A 117 16.65 8.67 -14.13
N GLU A 118 16.66 9.68 -13.26
CA GLU A 118 15.47 10.11 -12.54
C GLU A 118 14.48 10.80 -13.46
N ALA A 119 14.95 11.77 -14.25
CA ALA A 119 14.14 12.50 -15.21
C ALA A 119 13.60 11.58 -16.31
N GLY A 120 14.43 10.67 -16.82
CA GLY A 120 14.05 9.69 -17.83
C GLY A 120 12.96 8.75 -17.32
N GLN A 121 13.10 8.22 -16.10
CA GLN A 121 12.09 7.36 -15.49
C GLN A 121 10.79 8.11 -15.19
N GLN A 122 10.83 9.31 -14.64
CA GLN A 122 9.62 10.12 -14.41
C GLN A 122 8.82 10.31 -15.69
N LYS A 123 9.49 10.70 -16.76
CA LYS A 123 8.87 10.97 -18.06
C LYS A 123 8.34 9.71 -18.73
N ALA A 124 9.13 8.63 -18.71
CA ALA A 124 8.76 7.36 -19.32
C ALA A 124 7.60 6.69 -18.59
N TYR A 125 7.62 6.65 -17.25
CA TYR A 125 6.55 6.02 -16.47
C TYR A 125 5.20 6.73 -16.61
N ALA A 126 5.19 8.01 -16.96
CA ALA A 126 3.96 8.72 -17.29
C ALA A 126 3.38 8.31 -18.67
N GLN A 127 4.21 7.80 -19.60
CA GLN A 127 3.84 7.60 -21.00
C GLN A 127 3.81 6.14 -21.44
N LEU A 128 4.67 5.27 -20.86
CA LEU A 128 4.73 3.86 -21.22
C LEU A 128 3.40 3.15 -20.96
N PRO A 129 3.02 2.18 -21.80
CA PRO A 129 1.84 1.34 -21.57
C PRO A 129 1.93 0.58 -20.25
N ASP A 130 0.77 0.28 -19.66
CA ASP A 130 0.70 -0.48 -18.40
C ASP A 130 1.35 -1.87 -18.52
N GLU A 131 1.25 -2.51 -19.67
CA GLU A 131 1.82 -3.83 -19.95
C GLU A 131 3.36 -3.85 -19.95
N ILE A 132 3.98 -2.70 -20.21
CA ILE A 132 5.43 -2.52 -20.10
C ILE A 132 5.83 -2.23 -18.65
N LEU A 133 4.99 -1.53 -17.93
CA LEU A 133 5.29 -1.09 -16.55
C LEU A 133 4.99 -2.18 -15.52
N PHE A 134 3.94 -2.99 -15.71
CA PHE A 134 3.38 -3.81 -14.65
C PHE A 134 3.06 -5.24 -15.08
N ASP A 135 3.19 -6.15 -14.12
CA ASP A 135 2.50 -7.42 -14.09
C ASP A 135 1.26 -7.30 -13.24
N LYS A 136 0.12 -7.84 -13.70
CA LYS A 136 -1.10 -7.94 -12.91
C LYS A 136 -1.50 -9.38 -12.70
N GLN A 137 -2.00 -9.69 -11.50
CA GLN A 137 -2.44 -11.02 -11.12
C GLN A 137 -3.72 -10.93 -10.29
N TRP A 138 -4.75 -11.67 -10.70
CA TRP A 138 -5.92 -11.89 -9.85
C TRP A 138 -5.54 -12.85 -8.73
N VAL A 139 -5.85 -12.46 -7.49
CA VAL A 139 -5.47 -13.19 -6.30
C VAL A 139 -6.66 -13.36 -5.36
N LYS A 140 -6.58 -14.32 -4.45
CA LYS A 140 -7.50 -14.44 -3.31
C LYS A 140 -6.80 -13.87 -2.08
N VAL A 141 -7.49 -13.01 -1.35
CA VAL A 141 -6.99 -12.44 -0.10
C VAL A 141 -8.02 -12.68 0.99
N GLU A 142 -7.65 -13.45 1.97
CA GLU A 142 -8.43 -13.59 3.19
C GLU A 142 -8.11 -12.42 4.12
N VAL A 143 -9.08 -11.53 4.28
CA VAL A 143 -8.94 -10.38 5.18
C VAL A 143 -9.51 -10.77 6.54
N PRO A 144 -8.67 -10.88 7.60
CA PRO A 144 -9.16 -11.18 8.94
C PRO A 144 -10.20 -10.15 9.39
N PRO A 145 -11.27 -10.54 10.09
CA PRO A 145 -12.31 -9.60 10.55
C PRO A 145 -11.74 -8.41 11.32
N GLU A 146 -10.71 -8.64 12.14
CA GLU A 146 -10.02 -7.60 12.90
C GLU A 146 -9.20 -6.62 12.04
N ASP A 147 -8.96 -6.93 10.77
CA ASP A 147 -8.28 -6.06 9.80
C ASP A 147 -9.25 -5.20 8.99
N LEU A 148 -10.54 -5.47 9.05
CA LEU A 148 -11.54 -4.71 8.31
C LEU A 148 -11.61 -3.25 8.78
N PRO A 149 -11.81 -2.28 7.85
CA PRO A 149 -12.11 -0.92 8.20
C PRO A 149 -13.36 -0.84 9.09
N GLY A 150 -13.24 -0.14 10.23
CA GLY A 150 -14.37 0.01 11.16
C GLY A 150 -14.59 -1.16 12.12
N PHE A 151 -13.75 -2.20 12.10
CA PHE A 151 -13.80 -3.26 13.11
C PHE A 151 -13.72 -2.68 14.52
N LYS A 152 -14.65 -3.13 15.37
CA LYS A 152 -14.70 -2.81 16.80
C LYS A 152 -14.52 -4.13 17.56
N GLY A 153 -13.48 -4.21 18.34
CA GLY A 153 -13.20 -5.35 19.20
C GLY A 153 -12.90 -4.90 20.63
N PRO A 154 -12.94 -5.82 21.60
CA PRO A 154 -12.56 -5.51 22.98
C PRO A 154 -11.10 -5.05 23.02
N ARG A 155 -10.80 -4.14 23.93
CA ARG A 155 -9.45 -3.80 24.33
C ARG A 155 -9.07 -4.69 25.51
N VAL A 156 -7.91 -5.31 25.44
CA VAL A 156 -7.34 -6.10 26.53
C VAL A 156 -6.11 -5.41 27.12
N VAL A 157 -5.67 -5.81 28.29
CA VAL A 157 -4.48 -5.27 28.96
C VAL A 157 -3.39 -6.32 28.96
N CYS A 158 -2.18 -5.91 28.62
CA CYS A 158 -1.01 -6.78 28.70
C CYS A 158 -0.71 -7.15 30.16
N ALA A 159 -0.65 -8.44 30.46
CA ALA A 159 -0.38 -8.91 31.81
C ALA A 159 1.07 -8.65 32.30
N GLN A 160 1.96 -8.15 31.44
CA GLN A 160 3.35 -7.83 31.80
C GLN A 160 3.62 -6.34 31.93
N CYS A 161 3.30 -5.52 30.90
CA CYS A 161 3.60 -4.08 30.92
C CYS A 161 2.40 -3.21 31.27
N GLY A 162 1.19 -3.74 31.37
CA GLY A 162 -0.01 -2.98 31.68
C GLY A 162 -0.58 -2.15 30.52
N GLU A 163 0.05 -2.17 29.34
CA GLU A 163 -0.42 -1.42 28.19
C GLU A 163 -1.65 -2.04 27.54
N GLY A 164 -2.54 -1.19 26.99
CA GLY A 164 -3.73 -1.64 26.33
C GLY A 164 -3.48 -2.11 24.89
N ILE A 165 -4.03 -3.26 24.55
CA ILE A 165 -3.91 -3.91 23.24
C ILE A 165 -5.28 -3.84 22.56
N ASN A 166 -5.31 -3.35 21.30
CA ASN A 166 -6.52 -3.23 20.51
C ASN A 166 -6.56 -4.27 19.37
N PHE A 167 -7.75 -4.48 18.83
CA PHE A 167 -7.97 -5.17 17.56
C PHE A 167 -7.43 -6.59 17.49
N LYS A 168 -7.54 -7.36 18.60
CA LYS A 168 -7.03 -8.74 18.67
C LYS A 168 -5.55 -8.87 18.29
N ARG A 169 -4.73 -7.91 18.75
CA ARG A 169 -3.28 -7.97 18.54
C ARG A 169 -2.51 -8.55 19.73
N GLU A 170 -3.24 -9.04 20.72
CA GLU A 170 -2.68 -9.81 21.83
C GLU A 170 -2.14 -11.15 21.38
N VAL A 171 -1.15 -11.64 22.14
CA VAL A 171 -0.58 -12.98 22.02
C VAL A 171 -0.85 -13.71 23.35
N VAL A 172 -1.41 -14.91 23.30
CA VAL A 172 -1.56 -15.75 24.50
C VAL A 172 -0.33 -16.67 24.58
N LYS A 173 0.46 -16.51 25.65
CA LYS A 173 1.66 -17.31 25.90
C LYS A 173 1.64 -17.78 27.36
N ASN A 174 1.70 -19.10 27.55
CA ASN A 174 1.64 -19.72 28.88
C ASN A 174 0.43 -19.26 29.72
N GLY A 175 -0.75 -19.17 29.10
CA GLY A 175 -1.98 -18.72 29.74
C GLY A 175 -2.07 -17.21 30.05
N ARG A 176 -1.06 -16.42 29.68
CA ARG A 176 -1.04 -14.96 29.91
C ARG A 176 -1.31 -14.21 28.61
N THR A 177 -2.14 -13.17 28.69
CA THR A 177 -2.39 -12.24 27.59
C THR A 177 -1.27 -11.19 27.54
N LEU A 178 -0.48 -11.18 26.50
CA LEU A 178 0.67 -10.29 26.32
C LEU A 178 0.53 -9.41 25.08
N CYS A 179 1.12 -8.22 25.09
CA CYS A 179 1.37 -7.49 23.83
C CYS A 179 2.52 -8.17 23.07
N ARG A 180 2.62 -7.91 21.77
CA ARG A 180 3.65 -8.52 20.92
C ARG A 180 5.07 -8.21 21.41
N SER A 181 5.28 -6.98 21.88
CA SER A 181 6.56 -6.57 22.45
C SER A 181 6.95 -7.46 23.64
N CYS A 182 6.06 -7.64 24.63
CA CYS A 182 6.29 -8.52 25.76
C CYS A 182 6.32 -10.01 25.40
N ALA A 183 5.71 -10.40 24.29
CA ALA A 183 5.78 -11.75 23.76
C ALA A 183 7.10 -12.10 23.05
N GLY A 184 7.97 -11.10 22.84
CA GLY A 184 9.31 -11.25 22.25
C GLY A 184 9.48 -10.61 20.86
N GLU A 185 8.48 -9.87 20.37
CA GLU A 185 8.53 -9.16 19.07
C GLU A 185 8.93 -7.67 19.22
N ALA A 186 9.59 -7.28 20.32
CA ALA A 186 10.02 -5.89 20.51
C ALA A 186 11.12 -5.51 19.50
N TYR A 187 10.93 -4.37 18.82
CA TYR A 187 11.96 -3.77 17.94
C TYR A 187 12.93 -2.85 18.69
N TYR A 188 12.76 -2.68 20.01
CA TYR A 188 13.57 -1.83 20.87
C TYR A 188 14.00 -2.58 22.11
N LYS A 189 15.03 -2.04 22.78
CA LYS A 189 15.44 -2.41 24.13
C LYS A 189 15.32 -1.18 25.02
N PRO A 190 14.96 -1.31 26.31
CA PRO A 190 15.08 -0.19 27.26
C PRO A 190 16.49 0.39 27.21
N ALA A 191 16.60 1.71 27.25
CA ALA A 191 17.88 2.38 27.52
C ALA A 191 18.09 2.36 29.05
N ASP A 192 19.30 2.04 29.49
CA ASP A 192 19.70 2.11 30.88
C ASP A 192 19.79 3.56 31.39
#